data_f0ac22fb2be4adb8a36b994938211d34
#
_entry.id   f0ac22fb2be4adb8a36b994938211d34
#
_cell.length_a   1.000
_cell.length_b   1.000
_cell.length_c   1.000
_cell.angle_alpha   90.00
_cell.angle_beta   90.00
_cell.angle_gamma   90.00
#
_symmetry.space_group_name_H-M   'P 1'
#
loop_
_entity.id
_entity.type
_entity.pdbx_description
1 polymer ?
#
loop_
_entity_poly.entity_id
_entity_poly.type
_entity_poly.pdbx_seq_one_letter_code
_entity_poly.pdbx_strand_id
1 'polypeptide(L)'
;LRYIYSDISGHYDDNTTAGNAFAADIACYYNNYLMMGARECQLSFGVNIKNIGSKINYGEDYSYFIPTNLGLGLSYSLPINEYNRISFSADANKLLVPSKPLQMEDETNEAYEQRLRDEYYDISSIKGMFTSFADSERGFKGEMEEIQWSIGAEYVYNDKFSLRAGYHHESANQGNRKYFTAGAGFRLNVL
;
A
#
# COMPACT_ATOMS: atom_id res chain seq x y z
N LEU A 1 16.45 -0.16 -5.72
CA LEU A 1 16.99 0.94 -4.93
C LEU A 1 16.57 2.27 -5.52
N ARG A 2 16.25 3.23 -4.66
CA ARG A 2 15.76 4.56 -5.02
C ARG A 2 16.43 5.61 -4.14
N TYR A 3 16.89 6.69 -4.76
CA TYR A 3 17.26 7.92 -4.07
C TYR A 3 16.10 8.91 -4.19
N ILE A 4 15.72 9.51 -3.08
CA ILE A 4 14.63 10.46 -2.98
C ILE A 4 15.23 11.80 -2.60
N TYR A 5 14.98 12.80 -3.43
CA TYR A 5 15.27 14.20 -3.16
C TYR A 5 13.93 14.96 -3.14
N SER A 6 13.68 15.68 -2.08
CA SER A 6 12.45 16.45 -1.89
C SER A 6 12.81 17.84 -1.41
N ASP A 7 12.40 18.86 -2.17
CA ASP A 7 12.58 20.25 -1.83
C ASP A 7 11.22 20.92 -1.63
N ILE A 8 10.94 21.29 -0.39
CA ILE A 8 9.72 22.01 0.01
C ILE A 8 10.01 23.41 0.53
N SER A 9 11.25 23.86 0.46
CA SER A 9 11.74 25.13 1.05
C SER A 9 10.98 26.35 0.54
N GLY A 10 10.52 26.34 -0.71
CA GLY A 10 9.78 27.48 -1.30
C GLY A 10 8.34 27.65 -0.84
N HIS A 11 7.82 26.78 0.05
CA HIS A 11 6.39 26.76 0.39
C HIS A 11 6.08 26.94 1.89
N TYR A 12 7.07 26.81 2.79
CA TYR A 12 6.77 26.74 4.22
C TYR A 12 7.54 27.76 5.07
N ASP A 13 8.85 27.80 5.02
CA ASP A 13 9.64 28.73 5.85
C ASP A 13 11.06 28.85 5.28
N ASP A 14 11.73 29.98 5.52
CA ASP A 14 13.12 30.23 5.10
C ASP A 14 14.14 29.29 5.76
N ASN A 15 13.73 28.57 6.83
CA ASN A 15 14.57 27.61 7.55
C ASN A 15 14.49 26.18 7.04
N THR A 16 13.55 25.86 6.14
CA THR A 16 13.42 24.51 5.57
C THR A 16 14.49 24.26 4.52
N THR A 17 15.17 23.10 4.61
CA THR A 17 16.15 22.64 3.63
C THR A 17 15.62 21.46 2.84
N ALA A 18 16.22 21.19 1.68
CA ALA A 18 15.87 20.02 0.90
C ALA A 18 16.20 18.72 1.64
N GLY A 19 15.23 17.82 1.72
CA GLY A 19 15.38 16.52 2.35
C GLY A 19 15.85 15.44 1.39
N ASN A 20 16.60 14.48 1.92
CA ASN A 20 17.12 13.33 1.18
C ASN A 20 16.78 12.02 1.90
N ALA A 21 16.44 10.98 1.14
CA ALA A 21 16.22 9.65 1.66
C ALA A 21 16.65 8.58 0.64
N PHE A 22 16.96 7.39 1.15
CA PHE A 22 17.19 6.19 0.35
C PHE A 22 16.10 5.18 0.64
N ALA A 23 15.65 4.48 -0.39
CA ALA A 23 14.63 3.45 -0.27
C ALA A 23 14.95 2.23 -1.14
N ALA A 24 14.46 1.07 -0.71
CA ALA A 24 14.48 -0.17 -1.46
C ALA A 24 13.07 -0.76 -1.53
N ASP A 25 12.78 -1.49 -2.59
CA ASP A 25 11.57 -2.28 -2.75
C ASP A 25 11.96 -3.75 -2.83
N ILE A 26 11.19 -4.62 -2.19
CA ILE A 26 11.31 -6.07 -2.25
C ILE A 26 9.98 -6.64 -2.68
N ALA A 27 10.00 -7.51 -3.71
CA ALA A 27 8.80 -8.15 -4.18
C ALA A 27 9.02 -9.64 -4.39
N CYS A 28 7.99 -10.43 -4.14
CA CYS A 28 7.92 -11.84 -4.46
C CYS A 28 6.63 -12.10 -5.23
N TYR A 29 6.72 -12.89 -6.28
CA TYR A 29 5.59 -13.33 -7.07
C TYR A 29 5.64 -14.83 -7.24
N TYR A 30 4.53 -15.48 -6.93
CA TYR A 30 4.33 -16.92 -7.11
C TYR A 30 3.17 -17.16 -8.06
N ASN A 31 3.35 -18.07 -9.00
CA ASN A 31 2.34 -18.47 -9.95
C ASN A 31 2.27 -20.00 -10.01
N ASN A 32 1.07 -20.53 -9.97
CA ASN A 32 0.84 -21.97 -10.08
C ASN A 32 -0.34 -22.25 -11.02
N TYR A 33 -0.22 -23.37 -11.73
CA TYR A 33 -1.27 -23.87 -12.60
C TYR A 33 -1.93 -25.07 -11.96
N LEU A 34 -3.24 -25.01 -11.82
CA LEU A 34 -4.07 -26.01 -11.14
C LEU A 34 -5.06 -26.62 -12.14
N MET A 35 -5.11 -27.95 -12.21
CA MET A 35 -6.12 -28.62 -13.03
C MET A 35 -7.46 -28.65 -12.31
N MET A 36 -8.49 -28.06 -12.91
CA MET A 36 -9.88 -28.11 -12.45
C MET A 36 -10.72 -28.88 -13.47
N GLY A 37 -10.79 -30.21 -13.29
CA GLY A 37 -11.29 -31.10 -14.34
C GLY A 37 -10.36 -31.13 -15.55
N ALA A 38 -10.87 -30.82 -16.73
CA ALA A 38 -10.09 -30.73 -17.97
C ALA A 38 -9.51 -29.33 -18.24
N ARG A 39 -9.62 -28.39 -17.31
CA ARG A 39 -9.20 -26.99 -17.48
C ARG A 39 -8.01 -26.67 -16.61
N GLU A 40 -7.04 -25.97 -17.18
CA GLU A 40 -5.89 -25.45 -16.46
C GLU A 40 -6.20 -24.03 -15.96
N CYS A 41 -6.37 -23.87 -14.66
CA CYS A 41 -6.57 -22.60 -13.99
C CYS A 41 -5.26 -22.04 -13.50
N GLN A 42 -5.12 -20.74 -13.43
CA GLN A 42 -3.93 -20.07 -12.93
C GLN A 42 -4.23 -19.39 -11.60
N LEU A 43 -3.45 -19.72 -10.59
CA LEU A 43 -3.45 -19.06 -9.28
C LEU A 43 -2.15 -18.29 -9.11
N SER A 44 -2.25 -17.00 -8.85
CA SER A 44 -1.08 -16.14 -8.65
C SER A 44 -1.17 -15.42 -7.30
N PHE A 45 -0.04 -15.32 -6.63
CA PHE A 45 0.10 -14.59 -5.37
C PHE A 45 1.31 -13.66 -5.45
N GLY A 46 1.15 -12.44 -4.95
CA GLY A 46 2.19 -11.43 -4.91
C GLY A 46 2.32 -10.79 -3.53
N VAL A 47 3.55 -10.55 -3.11
CA VAL A 47 3.89 -9.74 -1.93
C VAL A 47 4.87 -8.67 -2.38
N ASN A 48 4.65 -7.44 -1.92
CA ASN A 48 5.53 -6.33 -2.24
C ASN A 48 5.64 -5.41 -1.02
N ILE A 49 6.87 -5.13 -0.59
CA ILE A 49 7.17 -4.10 0.41
C ILE A 49 7.93 -3.00 -0.30
N LYS A 50 7.32 -1.83 -0.38
CA LYS A 50 7.87 -0.64 -1.05
C LYS A 50 8.41 0.36 -0.05
N ASN A 51 9.40 1.14 -0.49
CA ASN A 51 9.97 2.23 0.27
C ASN A 51 10.54 1.82 1.64
N ILE A 52 11.17 0.64 1.73
CA ILE A 52 11.97 0.28 2.92
C ILE A 52 13.18 1.19 2.92
N GLY A 53 13.27 2.16 3.84
CA GLY A 53 14.34 3.14 3.73
C GLY A 53 14.57 4.02 4.94
N SER A 54 15.42 5.03 4.75
CA SER A 54 15.72 6.03 5.75
C SER A 54 14.54 6.98 5.95
N LYS A 55 14.51 7.64 7.09
CA LYS A 55 13.68 8.83 7.27
C LYS A 55 14.19 9.98 6.41
N ILE A 56 13.37 10.98 6.19
CA ILE A 56 13.69 12.23 5.52
C ILE A 56 13.66 13.37 6.53
N ASN A 57 14.66 14.26 6.45
CA ASN A 57 14.75 15.46 7.29
C ASN A 57 14.81 16.71 6.40
N TYR A 58 14.09 17.74 6.77
CA TYR A 58 14.01 19.01 6.06
C TYR A 58 14.71 20.16 6.78
N GLY A 59 15.73 19.86 7.58
CA GLY A 59 16.46 20.85 8.38
C GLY A 59 15.85 21.09 9.77
N GLU A 60 14.81 20.34 10.13
CA GLU A 60 14.15 20.40 11.44
C GLU A 60 14.83 19.45 12.44
N ASP A 61 14.46 19.61 13.73
CA ASP A 61 14.93 18.72 14.82
C ASP A 61 14.44 17.27 14.66
N TYR A 62 13.46 17.04 13.77
CA TYR A 62 12.82 15.75 13.59
C TYR A 62 13.01 15.21 12.16
N SER A 63 12.98 13.90 12.07
CA SER A 63 12.96 13.19 10.78
C SER A 63 11.64 12.45 10.59
N TYR A 64 11.12 12.48 9.37
CA TYR A 64 9.82 11.91 9.01
C TYR A 64 9.99 10.58 8.31
N PHE A 65 9.06 9.65 8.57
CA PHE A 65 9.01 8.39 7.85
C PHE A 65 8.66 8.61 6.38
N ILE A 66 9.35 7.92 5.49
CA ILE A 66 8.88 7.78 4.11
C ILE A 66 7.75 6.73 4.07
N PRO A 67 6.81 6.79 3.12
CA PRO A 67 5.62 5.94 3.09
C PRO A 67 5.97 4.50 2.71
N THR A 68 6.52 3.75 3.66
CA THR A 68 6.74 2.31 3.50
C THR A 68 5.39 1.61 3.41
N ASN A 69 5.19 0.72 2.44
CA ASN A 69 3.90 0.08 2.19
C ASN A 69 4.07 -1.42 1.95
N LEU A 70 3.22 -2.22 2.60
CA LEU A 70 3.04 -3.64 2.31
C LEU A 70 1.85 -3.81 1.37
N GLY A 71 2.08 -4.44 0.23
CA GLY A 71 1.05 -4.87 -0.71
C GLY A 71 0.98 -6.39 -0.80
N LEU A 72 -0.22 -6.93 -0.71
CA LEU A 72 -0.54 -8.35 -0.94
C LEU A 72 -1.51 -8.43 -2.09
N GLY A 73 -1.28 -9.33 -3.04
CA GLY A 73 -2.15 -9.54 -4.19
C GLY A 73 -2.43 -11.01 -4.41
N LEU A 74 -3.65 -11.33 -4.78
CA LEU A 74 -4.12 -12.65 -5.16
C LEU A 74 -4.87 -12.54 -6.49
N SER A 75 -4.62 -13.45 -7.42
CA SER A 75 -5.38 -13.55 -8.67
C SER A 75 -5.66 -15.01 -9.01
N TYR A 76 -6.89 -15.24 -9.43
CA TYR A 76 -7.33 -16.54 -9.93
C TYR A 76 -7.94 -16.39 -11.32
N SER A 77 -7.40 -17.11 -12.29
CA SER A 77 -7.84 -17.08 -13.69
C SER A 77 -8.37 -18.45 -14.11
N LEU A 78 -9.61 -18.46 -14.62
CA LEU A 78 -10.35 -19.65 -15.02
C LEU A 78 -10.69 -19.56 -16.52
N PRO A 79 -10.14 -20.42 -17.39
CA PRO A 79 -10.63 -20.56 -18.76
C PRO A 79 -12.00 -21.26 -18.74
N ILE A 80 -13.03 -20.59 -19.26
CA ILE A 80 -14.38 -21.18 -19.40
C ILE A 80 -14.41 -22.12 -20.61
N ASN A 81 -13.73 -21.71 -21.70
CA ASN A 81 -13.47 -22.52 -22.90
C ASN A 81 -12.26 -21.92 -23.66
N GLU A 82 -11.99 -22.41 -24.87
CA GLU A 82 -10.86 -21.96 -25.70
C GLU A 82 -10.85 -20.45 -25.98
N TYR A 83 -12.02 -19.79 -25.99
CA TYR A 83 -12.15 -18.37 -26.33
C TYR A 83 -12.46 -17.48 -25.14
N ASN A 84 -12.92 -18.04 -24.03
CA ASN A 84 -13.47 -17.28 -22.91
C ASN A 84 -12.70 -17.57 -21.63
N ARG A 85 -12.20 -16.52 -20.98
CA ARG A 85 -11.52 -16.57 -19.68
C ARG A 85 -12.11 -15.53 -18.73
N ILE A 86 -12.32 -15.91 -17.49
CA ILE A 86 -12.66 -15.01 -16.40
C ILE A 86 -11.56 -15.03 -15.35
N SER A 87 -11.19 -13.87 -14.83
CA SER A 87 -10.19 -13.74 -13.77
C SER A 87 -10.77 -12.91 -12.64
N PHE A 88 -10.42 -13.27 -11.41
CA PHE A 88 -10.73 -12.51 -10.20
C PHE A 88 -9.42 -12.12 -9.54
N SER A 89 -9.37 -10.90 -9.02
CA SER A 89 -8.23 -10.39 -8.27
C SER A 89 -8.67 -9.74 -6.97
N ALA A 90 -7.82 -9.82 -5.97
CA ALA A 90 -7.97 -9.12 -4.70
C ALA A 90 -6.61 -8.59 -4.27
N ASP A 91 -6.57 -7.34 -3.80
CA ASP A 91 -5.38 -6.68 -3.30
C ASP A 91 -5.66 -6.08 -1.92
N ALA A 92 -4.66 -6.16 -1.05
CA ALA A 92 -4.65 -5.49 0.24
C ALA A 92 -3.36 -4.69 0.39
N ASN A 93 -3.48 -3.45 0.85
CA ASN A 93 -2.35 -2.56 1.08
C ASN A 93 -2.42 -2.00 2.50
N LYS A 94 -1.29 -2.00 3.20
CA LYS A 94 -1.14 -1.40 4.52
C LYS A 94 0.10 -0.50 4.54
N LEU A 95 -0.08 0.71 5.04
CA LEU A 95 1.04 1.61 5.30
C LEU A 95 1.80 1.10 6.52
N LEU A 96 3.11 0.86 6.37
CA LEU A 96 4.00 0.40 7.43
C LEU A 96 4.74 1.61 8.06
N VAL A 97 3.96 2.60 8.48
CA VAL A 97 4.43 3.78 9.20
C VAL A 97 3.68 3.83 10.51
N PRO A 98 4.36 4.05 11.64
CA PRO A 98 3.69 4.11 12.94
C PRO A 98 2.59 5.17 12.97
N SER A 99 1.51 4.87 13.67
CA SER A 99 0.48 5.85 13.98
C SER A 99 1.06 6.92 14.91
N LYS A 100 0.80 8.20 14.59
CA LYS A 100 1.22 9.30 15.45
C LYS A 100 0.36 9.28 16.73
N PRO A 101 0.97 9.20 17.94
CA PRO A 101 0.22 9.22 19.18
C PRO A 101 -0.66 10.46 19.30
N LEU A 102 -1.89 10.31 19.77
CA LEU A 102 -2.76 11.42 20.08
C LEU A 102 -2.49 11.91 21.52
N GLN A 103 -2.65 13.21 21.77
CA GLN A 103 -2.53 13.77 23.09
C GLN A 103 -3.69 13.27 23.98
N MET A 104 -3.38 12.78 25.18
CA MET A 104 -4.40 12.35 26.15
C MET A 104 -5.02 13.56 26.86
N GLU A 105 -6.28 13.43 27.30
CA GLU A 105 -7.02 14.55 27.92
C GLU A 105 -6.32 15.14 29.15
N ASP A 106 -5.62 14.32 29.94
CA ASP A 106 -4.93 14.73 31.16
C ASP A 106 -3.41 14.93 30.99
N GLU A 107 -2.91 14.88 29.73
CA GLU A 107 -1.48 14.95 29.43
C GLU A 107 -1.04 16.41 29.24
N THR A 108 0.04 16.82 29.90
CA THR A 108 0.64 18.13 29.65
C THR A 108 1.31 18.17 28.27
N ASN A 109 1.43 19.37 27.68
CA ASN A 109 2.07 19.52 26.36
C ASN A 109 3.52 18.99 26.38
N GLU A 110 4.27 19.24 27.48
CA GLU A 110 5.66 18.77 27.59
C GLU A 110 5.74 17.24 27.65
N ALA A 111 4.81 16.58 28.37
CA ALA A 111 4.75 15.11 28.44
C ALA A 111 4.37 14.50 27.10
N TYR A 112 3.41 15.12 26.40
CA TYR A 112 3.03 14.71 25.05
C TYR A 112 4.19 14.84 24.06
N GLU A 113 4.89 15.97 24.03
CA GLU A 113 6.04 16.17 23.15
C GLU A 113 7.18 15.17 23.45
N GLN A 114 7.44 14.87 24.72
CA GLN A 114 8.43 13.85 25.08
C GLN A 114 8.00 12.46 24.59
N ARG A 115 6.76 12.06 24.83
CA ARG A 115 6.23 10.78 24.34
C ARG A 115 6.23 10.70 22.81
N LEU A 116 5.88 11.78 22.13
CA LEU A 116 5.91 11.88 20.69
C LEU A 116 7.33 11.71 20.11
N ARG A 117 8.36 12.26 20.80
CA ARG A 117 9.75 12.00 20.43
C ARG A 117 10.12 10.52 20.60
N ASP A 118 9.87 9.96 21.76
CA ASP A 118 10.30 8.61 22.13
C ASP A 118 9.60 7.52 21.31
N GLU A 119 8.31 7.69 21.03
CA GLU A 119 7.46 6.68 20.37
C GLU A 119 7.31 6.86 18.87
N TYR A 120 7.58 8.06 18.33
CA TYR A 120 7.38 8.34 16.91
C TYR A 120 8.65 8.89 16.24
N TYR A 121 9.19 10.02 16.71
CA TYR A 121 10.29 10.66 15.98
C TYR A 121 11.65 9.96 16.15
N ASP A 122 11.95 9.36 17.30
CA ASP A 122 13.27 8.78 17.58
C ASP A 122 13.38 7.29 17.26
N ILE A 123 12.26 6.61 16.99
CA ILE A 123 12.31 5.21 16.59
C ILE A 123 12.86 5.05 15.17
N SER A 124 13.62 3.98 14.94
CA SER A 124 14.16 3.68 13.61
C SER A 124 13.07 3.31 12.61
N SER A 125 13.31 3.52 11.30
CA SER A 125 12.37 3.13 10.24
C SER A 125 11.97 1.65 10.33
N ILE A 126 12.93 0.77 10.58
CA ILE A 126 12.68 -0.68 10.70
C ILE A 126 11.79 -0.99 11.91
N LYS A 127 12.07 -0.39 13.09
CA LYS A 127 11.21 -0.56 14.25
C LYS A 127 9.80 -0.04 13.96
N GLY A 128 9.69 1.13 13.34
CA GLY A 128 8.40 1.72 12.94
C GLY A 128 7.58 0.79 12.04
N MET A 129 8.21 0.12 11.06
CA MET A 129 7.53 -0.86 10.21
C MET A 129 6.90 -2.01 11.01
N PHE A 130 7.55 -2.50 12.05
CA PHE A 130 7.01 -3.60 12.87
C PHE A 130 5.98 -3.12 13.87
N THR A 131 6.16 -1.94 14.49
CA THR A 131 5.17 -1.38 15.42
C THR A 131 3.87 -1.04 14.74
N SER A 132 3.88 -0.64 13.45
CA SER A 132 2.68 -0.30 12.67
C SER A 132 1.65 -1.44 12.52
N PHE A 133 1.93 -2.63 12.99
CA PHE A 133 0.97 -3.74 13.03
C PHE A 133 0.15 -3.83 14.31
N ALA A 134 0.47 -3.03 15.33
CA ALA A 134 -0.15 -3.11 16.65
C ALA A 134 -0.11 -1.76 17.39
N ASP A 135 -0.14 -0.63 16.70
CA ASP A 135 -0.03 0.71 17.27
C ASP A 135 -1.30 1.56 17.13
N SER A 136 -2.35 0.98 16.57
CA SER A 136 -3.63 1.68 16.46
C SER A 136 -4.28 1.84 17.85
N GLU A 137 -4.63 3.07 18.23
CA GLU A 137 -5.32 3.37 19.48
C GLU A 137 -6.67 2.66 19.66
N ARG A 138 -7.28 2.25 18.51
CA ARG A 138 -8.52 1.47 18.49
C ARG A 138 -8.28 -0.04 18.47
N GLY A 139 -7.05 -0.49 18.78
CA GLY A 139 -6.63 -1.87 18.81
C GLY A 139 -6.85 -2.57 17.47
N PHE A 140 -7.17 -3.86 17.49
CA PHE A 140 -7.32 -4.68 16.27
C PHE A 140 -8.31 -4.12 15.24
N LYS A 141 -9.38 -3.47 15.69
CA LYS A 141 -10.34 -2.83 14.77
C LYS A 141 -9.69 -1.67 13.99
N GLY A 142 -8.90 -0.85 14.68
CA GLY A 142 -8.17 0.24 14.04
C GLY A 142 -7.15 -0.27 13.03
N GLU A 143 -6.39 -1.32 13.38
CA GLU A 143 -5.46 -1.98 12.47
C GLU A 143 -6.13 -2.49 11.18
N MET A 144 -7.31 -3.10 11.31
CA MET A 144 -8.07 -3.54 10.14
C MET A 144 -8.61 -2.38 9.29
N GLU A 145 -8.87 -1.22 9.89
CA GLU A 145 -9.31 -0.03 9.18
C GLU A 145 -8.17 0.65 8.39
N GLU A 146 -6.91 0.40 8.73
CA GLU A 146 -5.74 0.89 8.00
C GLU A 146 -5.48 0.10 6.71
N ILE A 147 -6.11 -1.06 6.56
CA ILE A 147 -5.97 -1.86 5.35
C ILE A 147 -6.89 -1.31 4.26
N GLN A 148 -6.28 -0.86 3.17
CA GLN A 148 -6.98 -0.56 1.92
C GLN A 148 -7.08 -1.85 1.12
N TRP A 149 -8.27 -2.16 0.60
CA TRP A 149 -8.43 -3.36 -0.21
C TRP A 149 -9.18 -3.07 -1.52
N SER A 150 -8.87 -3.88 -2.51
CA SER A 150 -9.50 -3.80 -3.82
C SER A 150 -9.88 -5.20 -4.29
N ILE A 151 -11.00 -5.31 -4.97
CA ILE A 151 -11.39 -6.53 -5.69
C ILE A 151 -11.68 -6.19 -7.14
N GLY A 152 -11.38 -7.13 -8.04
CA GLY A 152 -11.60 -6.95 -9.46
C GLY A 152 -12.00 -8.24 -10.15
N ALA A 153 -12.69 -8.08 -11.26
CA ALA A 153 -13.00 -9.15 -12.19
C ALA A 153 -12.67 -8.71 -13.62
N GLU A 154 -12.11 -9.61 -14.40
CA GLU A 154 -11.85 -9.44 -15.83
C GLU A 154 -12.44 -10.60 -16.62
N TYR A 155 -13.16 -10.28 -17.68
CA TYR A 155 -13.58 -11.23 -18.70
C TYR A 155 -12.80 -10.96 -19.98
N VAL A 156 -12.22 -12.01 -20.56
CA VAL A 156 -11.45 -11.93 -21.80
C VAL A 156 -12.07 -12.85 -22.84
N TYR A 157 -12.34 -12.29 -24.01
CA TYR A 157 -12.83 -13.02 -25.19
C TYR A 157 -11.76 -13.10 -26.28
N ASN A 158 -11.42 -14.31 -26.67
CA ASN A 158 -10.50 -14.66 -27.77
C ASN A 158 -9.14 -13.91 -27.66
N ASP A 159 -8.67 -13.62 -26.45
CA ASP A 159 -7.47 -12.84 -26.16
C ASP A 159 -7.40 -11.45 -26.84
N LYS A 160 -8.52 -10.99 -27.41
CA LYS A 160 -8.62 -9.73 -28.16
C LYS A 160 -9.48 -8.68 -27.49
N PHE A 161 -10.53 -9.09 -26.82
CA PHE A 161 -11.45 -8.19 -26.14
C PHE A 161 -11.47 -8.48 -24.64
N SER A 162 -11.42 -7.45 -23.82
CA SER A 162 -11.54 -7.59 -22.37
C SER A 162 -12.52 -6.59 -21.78
N LEU A 163 -13.29 -7.05 -20.79
CA LEU A 163 -14.12 -6.22 -19.90
C LEU A 163 -13.61 -6.38 -18.47
N ARG A 164 -13.55 -5.27 -17.74
CA ARG A 164 -13.06 -5.22 -16.37
C ARG A 164 -14.03 -4.46 -15.50
N ALA A 165 -14.20 -4.93 -14.28
CA ALA A 165 -14.91 -4.21 -13.23
C ALA A 165 -14.14 -4.37 -11.92
N GLY A 166 -14.17 -3.37 -11.07
CA GLY A 166 -13.49 -3.42 -9.78
C GLY A 166 -14.13 -2.50 -8.75
N TYR A 167 -13.76 -2.73 -7.51
CA TYR A 167 -14.14 -1.91 -6.38
C TYR A 167 -12.93 -1.68 -5.47
N HIS A 168 -12.74 -0.45 -5.04
CA HIS A 168 -11.74 -0.05 -4.06
C HIS A 168 -12.40 0.42 -2.78
N HIS A 169 -11.83 0.03 -1.65
CA HIS A 169 -12.30 0.41 -0.33
C HIS A 169 -11.17 0.91 0.56
N GLU A 170 -11.40 2.04 1.17
CA GLU A 170 -10.62 2.60 2.25
C GLU A 170 -11.56 3.01 3.40
N SER A 171 -11.17 2.75 4.64
CA SER A 171 -11.98 3.09 5.81
C SER A 171 -12.27 4.59 5.90
N ALA A 172 -13.43 4.94 6.46
CA ALA A 172 -13.79 6.33 6.72
C ALA A 172 -12.79 7.08 7.60
N ASN A 173 -12.06 6.34 8.45
CA ASN A 173 -11.06 6.90 9.35
C ASN A 173 -9.66 7.03 8.71
N GLN A 174 -9.50 6.55 7.47
CA GLN A 174 -8.21 6.51 6.74
C GLN A 174 -8.26 7.23 5.38
N GLY A 175 -9.25 8.07 5.14
CA GLY A 175 -9.39 8.84 3.91
C GLY A 175 -10.69 8.61 3.16
N ASN A 176 -11.46 7.54 3.49
CA ASN A 176 -12.81 7.27 3.00
C ASN A 176 -12.95 7.17 1.47
N ARG A 177 -11.90 6.72 0.78
CA ARG A 177 -11.95 6.53 -0.67
C ARG A 177 -12.64 5.21 -1.01
N LYS A 178 -13.81 5.31 -1.65
CA LYS A 178 -14.62 4.16 -2.07
C LYS A 178 -15.14 4.43 -3.47
N TYR A 179 -14.76 3.59 -4.42
CA TYR A 179 -15.19 3.79 -5.80
C TYR A 179 -15.25 2.48 -6.57
N PHE A 180 -16.12 2.47 -7.58
CA PHE A 180 -16.18 1.43 -8.61
C PHE A 180 -15.40 1.85 -9.84
N THR A 181 -14.82 0.88 -10.52
CA THR A 181 -14.13 1.05 -11.79
C THR A 181 -14.73 0.13 -12.83
N ALA A 182 -14.76 0.59 -14.08
CA ALA A 182 -15.12 -0.23 -15.25
C ALA A 182 -14.16 0.10 -16.39
N GLY A 183 -13.83 -0.91 -17.22
CA GLY A 183 -12.93 -0.74 -18.33
C GLY A 183 -13.20 -1.76 -19.44
N ALA A 184 -12.86 -1.37 -20.68
CA ALA A 184 -12.83 -2.25 -21.82
C ALA A 184 -11.48 -2.15 -22.53
N GLY A 185 -11.00 -3.26 -23.08
CA GLY A 185 -9.72 -3.32 -23.78
C GLY A 185 -9.84 -4.11 -25.09
N PHE A 186 -9.08 -3.66 -26.08
CA PHE A 186 -8.94 -4.36 -27.36
C PHE A 186 -7.46 -4.58 -27.66
N ARG A 187 -7.11 -5.78 -28.10
CA ARG A 187 -5.80 -6.10 -28.63
C ARG A 187 -5.90 -6.24 -30.15
N LEU A 188 -5.26 -5.34 -30.86
CA LEU A 188 -5.13 -5.41 -32.31
C LEU A 188 -3.78 -6.06 -32.64
N ASN A 189 -3.80 -7.10 -33.45
CA ASN A 189 -2.58 -7.62 -34.08
C ASN A 189 -2.32 -6.76 -35.32
N VAL A 190 -1.38 -5.84 -35.24
CA VAL A 190 -0.87 -5.11 -36.40
C VAL A 190 0.23 -5.99 -37.00
N LEU A 191 0.02 -6.46 -38.25
CA LEU A 191 1.00 -7.18 -39.03
C LEU A 191 2.10 -6.24 -39.50
#